data_7475936f26fc54dc9989e9b28c216a70
#
_entry.id   7475936f26fc54dc9989e9b28c216a70
#
_cell.length_a   1.000
_cell.length_b   1.000
_cell.length_c   1.000
_cell.angle_alpha   90.00
_cell.angle_beta   90.00
_cell.angle_gamma   90.00
#
_symmetry.space_group_name_H-M   'P 1'
#
loop_
_entity.id
_entity.type
_entity.pdbx_description
1 polymer ?
#
loop_
_entity_poly.entity_id
_entity_poly.type
_entity_poly.pdbx_seq_one_letter_code
_entity_poly.pdbx_strand_id
1 'polypeptide(L)'
;NTYNCLEQFLLSCTDEINASSPYYGLDTEFEYSGGKLTILSLSFSTLPTMVISIYELKSKIPTILKQILSSKERFACGRNVGGDCNKLESQCGVYIPRRYELSTLCLMDKPELRTTKGGTGVAHLTETYLHVRLPIEKSVGQSSSFATKNLSQQLILYAAADAYCHRLITEKVMNSLHQKRKHHSNENISVLSNDKKVIVNYRSRPIAEGIITFHGTTGEQIKWGTKKHLVKIM
;
A
#
# COMPACT_ATOMS: atom_id res chain seq x y z
N ASN A 1 20.96 -13.02 -20.27
CA ASN A 1 20.34 -13.75 -19.14
C ASN A 1 19.32 -12.79 -18.48
N THR A 2 18.20 -13.32 -18.02
CA THR A 2 17.06 -12.56 -17.49
C THR A 2 17.46 -11.55 -16.40
N TYR A 3 18.38 -11.94 -15.52
CA TYR A 3 18.90 -11.05 -14.47
C TYR A 3 19.57 -9.79 -15.05
N ASN A 4 20.48 -9.94 -15.98
CA ASN A 4 21.21 -8.80 -16.57
C ASN A 4 20.26 -7.90 -17.38
N CYS A 5 19.29 -8.49 -18.09
CA CYS A 5 18.30 -7.71 -18.83
C CYS A 5 17.45 -6.85 -17.88
N LEU A 6 17.00 -7.42 -16.76
CA LEU A 6 16.23 -6.67 -15.75
C LEU A 6 17.08 -5.58 -15.10
N GLU A 7 18.33 -5.88 -14.76
CA GLU A 7 19.24 -4.90 -14.16
C GLU A 7 19.50 -3.71 -15.11
N GLN A 8 19.81 -3.98 -16.36
CA GLN A 8 20.02 -2.96 -17.40
C GLN A 8 18.76 -2.11 -17.60
N PHE A 9 17.59 -2.74 -17.68
CA PHE A 9 16.32 -2.02 -17.80
C PHE A 9 16.08 -1.09 -16.61
N LEU A 10 16.26 -1.57 -15.38
CA LEU A 10 16.06 -0.75 -14.18
C LEU A 10 17.06 0.41 -14.10
N LEU A 11 18.31 0.20 -14.52
CA LEU A 11 19.31 1.25 -14.60
C LEU A 11 18.89 2.33 -15.62
N SER A 12 18.37 1.94 -16.77
CA SER A 12 17.90 2.90 -17.80
C SER A 12 16.65 3.68 -17.37
N CYS A 13 15.84 3.15 -16.44
CA CYS A 13 14.63 3.78 -15.93
C CYS A 13 14.82 4.46 -14.57
N THR A 14 16.05 4.64 -14.09
CA THR A 14 16.29 5.17 -12.74
C THR A 14 15.73 6.58 -12.56
N ASP A 15 15.87 7.44 -13.56
CA ASP A 15 15.37 8.82 -13.48
C ASP A 15 13.84 8.87 -13.47
N GLU A 16 13.17 8.07 -14.28
CA GLU A 16 11.71 7.93 -14.27
C GLU A 16 11.21 7.37 -12.94
N ILE A 17 11.89 6.37 -12.37
CA ILE A 17 11.57 5.85 -11.05
C ILE A 17 11.74 6.94 -9.99
N ASN A 18 12.79 7.75 -10.07
CA ASN A 18 13.03 8.83 -9.12
C ASN A 18 12.03 9.98 -9.27
N ALA A 19 11.55 10.26 -10.47
CA ALA A 19 10.49 11.23 -10.73
C ALA A 19 9.10 10.74 -10.37
N SER A 20 8.93 9.44 -10.06
CA SER A 20 7.65 8.85 -9.69
C SER A 20 7.12 9.40 -8.37
N SER A 21 5.78 9.29 -8.20
CA SER A 21 5.11 9.40 -6.89
C SER A 21 5.86 8.57 -5.84
N PRO A 22 5.90 9.01 -4.56
CA PRO A 22 6.52 8.22 -3.49
C PRO A 22 5.79 6.88 -3.24
N TYR A 23 4.60 6.73 -3.77
CA TYR A 23 3.81 5.50 -3.65
C TYR A 23 4.02 4.61 -4.85
N TYR A 24 4.31 3.34 -4.62
CA TYR A 24 4.31 2.32 -5.66
C TYR A 24 3.42 1.15 -5.26
N GLY A 25 2.66 0.63 -6.24
CA GLY A 25 1.86 -0.57 -6.06
C GLY A 25 2.76 -1.79 -6.04
N LEU A 26 2.54 -2.66 -5.07
CA LEU A 26 3.23 -3.94 -4.93
C LEU A 26 2.21 -5.05 -4.79
N ASP A 27 2.44 -6.12 -5.50
CA ASP A 27 1.71 -7.37 -5.37
C ASP A 27 2.65 -8.56 -5.62
N THR A 28 2.35 -9.71 -5.02
CA THR A 28 3.16 -10.92 -5.20
C THR A 28 2.29 -12.15 -5.42
N GLU A 29 2.76 -13.04 -6.32
CA GLU A 29 2.11 -14.30 -6.59
C GLU A 29 2.97 -15.48 -6.15
N PHE A 30 2.33 -16.56 -5.75
CA PHE A 30 2.97 -17.72 -5.13
C PHE A 30 2.65 -19.00 -5.88
N GLU A 31 3.54 -19.97 -5.74
CA GLU A 31 3.27 -21.34 -6.12
C GLU A 31 2.18 -21.93 -5.20
N TYR A 32 1.19 -22.60 -5.82
CA TYR A 32 0.03 -23.10 -5.11
C TYR A 32 0.37 -24.08 -3.96
N SER A 33 1.39 -24.91 -4.15
CA SER A 33 1.71 -26.01 -3.22
C SER A 33 2.72 -25.66 -2.11
N GLY A 34 3.51 -24.60 -2.27
CA GLY A 34 4.66 -24.38 -1.37
C GLY A 34 4.81 -22.97 -0.84
N GLY A 35 3.95 -22.06 -1.24
CA GLY A 35 4.07 -20.65 -0.85
C GLY A 35 5.38 -20.02 -1.31
N LYS A 36 6.05 -20.61 -2.33
CA LYS A 36 7.24 -20.05 -2.95
C LYS A 36 6.85 -18.85 -3.79
N LEU A 37 7.58 -17.75 -3.61
CA LEU A 37 7.38 -16.53 -4.39
C LEU A 37 7.77 -16.78 -5.85
N THR A 38 6.87 -16.48 -6.77
CA THR A 38 7.06 -16.70 -8.20
C THR A 38 7.04 -15.43 -9.03
N ILE A 39 6.18 -14.49 -8.66
CA ILE A 39 6.03 -13.21 -9.36
C ILE A 39 6.11 -12.07 -8.35
N LEU A 40 6.74 -10.98 -8.77
CA LEU A 40 6.70 -9.68 -8.14
C LEU A 40 6.17 -8.66 -9.16
N SER A 41 5.08 -8.00 -8.83
CA SER A 41 4.50 -6.93 -9.63
C SER A 41 4.72 -5.59 -8.98
N LEU A 42 5.21 -4.62 -9.75
CA LEU A 42 5.54 -3.28 -9.30
C LEU A 42 4.93 -2.22 -10.24
N SER A 43 4.20 -1.27 -9.69
CA SER A 43 3.61 -0.17 -10.43
C SER A 43 4.11 1.18 -9.92
N PHE A 44 4.94 1.85 -10.73
CA PHE A 44 5.37 3.24 -10.54
C PHE A 44 4.49 4.18 -11.38
N SER A 45 4.41 5.47 -11.00
CA SER A 45 3.52 6.42 -11.71
C SER A 45 4.03 6.82 -13.10
N THR A 46 5.32 6.70 -13.33
CA THR A 46 6.01 7.13 -14.55
C THR A 46 6.36 5.99 -15.50
N LEU A 47 6.14 4.75 -15.09
CA LEU A 47 6.48 3.57 -15.88
C LEU A 47 5.26 2.64 -16.03
N PRO A 48 5.24 1.82 -17.10
CA PRO A 48 4.35 0.68 -17.16
C PRO A 48 4.53 -0.24 -15.94
N THR A 49 3.45 -0.91 -15.54
CA THR A 49 3.55 -1.90 -14.45
C THR A 49 4.45 -3.04 -14.87
N MET A 50 5.46 -3.31 -14.07
CA MET A 50 6.41 -4.39 -14.27
C MET A 50 5.91 -5.67 -13.61
N VAL A 51 5.94 -6.78 -14.34
CA VAL A 51 5.69 -8.13 -13.82
C VAL A 51 7.00 -8.92 -13.93
N ILE A 52 7.61 -9.20 -12.80
CA ILE A 52 8.94 -9.76 -12.69
C ILE A 52 8.84 -11.23 -12.26
N SER A 53 9.34 -12.14 -13.09
CA SER A 53 9.41 -13.55 -12.74
C SER A 53 10.55 -13.83 -11.75
N ILE A 54 10.22 -13.97 -10.49
CA ILE A 54 11.14 -14.38 -9.43
C ILE A 54 11.55 -15.83 -9.63
N TYR A 55 10.67 -16.65 -10.21
CA TYR A 55 10.96 -18.02 -10.59
C TYR A 55 12.15 -18.11 -11.58
N GLU A 56 12.14 -17.30 -12.64
CA GLU A 56 13.26 -17.27 -13.59
C GLU A 56 14.55 -16.67 -13.03
N LEU A 57 14.41 -15.70 -12.12
CA LEU A 57 15.54 -15.10 -11.40
C LEU A 57 16.13 -16.04 -10.33
N LYS A 58 15.49 -17.18 -10.07
CA LYS A 58 15.89 -18.13 -9.00
C LYS A 58 16.09 -17.44 -7.66
N SER A 59 15.14 -16.54 -7.34
CA SER A 59 15.14 -15.67 -6.14
C SER A 59 16.34 -14.69 -6.04
N LYS A 60 17.12 -14.53 -7.09
CA LYS A 60 18.23 -13.56 -7.14
C LYS A 60 17.72 -12.21 -7.63
N ILE A 61 17.53 -11.29 -6.72
CA ILE A 61 17.04 -9.94 -7.04
C ILE A 61 18.23 -9.04 -7.41
N PRO A 62 18.17 -8.30 -8.54
CA PRO A 62 19.20 -7.32 -8.91
C PRO A 62 19.44 -6.28 -7.81
N THR A 63 20.70 -5.87 -7.66
CA THR A 63 21.08 -4.92 -6.61
C THR A 63 20.34 -3.62 -6.73
N ILE A 64 20.16 -3.10 -7.94
CA ILE A 64 19.39 -1.88 -8.18
C ILE A 64 17.92 -2.03 -7.74
N LEU A 65 17.29 -3.18 -7.97
CA LEU A 65 15.92 -3.41 -7.52
C LEU A 65 15.84 -3.48 -5.99
N LYS A 66 16.81 -4.10 -5.32
CA LYS A 66 16.91 -4.09 -3.86
C LYS A 66 17.01 -2.66 -3.32
N GLN A 67 17.85 -1.82 -3.93
CA GLN A 67 18.00 -0.42 -3.54
C GLN A 67 16.70 0.37 -3.70
N ILE A 68 16.00 0.22 -4.82
CA ILE A 68 14.70 0.87 -5.08
C ILE A 68 13.67 0.46 -4.00
N LEU A 69 13.54 -0.84 -3.73
CA LEU A 69 12.56 -1.37 -2.79
C LEU A 69 12.89 -1.06 -1.32
N SER A 70 14.18 -0.97 -0.98
CA SER A 70 14.66 -0.65 0.38
C SER A 70 14.74 0.86 0.65
N SER A 71 14.36 1.70 -0.29
CA SER A 71 14.36 3.14 -0.13
C SER A 71 13.45 3.59 1.01
N LYS A 72 13.95 4.51 1.84
CA LYS A 72 13.15 5.15 2.90
C LYS A 72 12.25 6.28 2.39
N GLU A 73 12.43 6.68 1.13
CA GLU A 73 11.64 7.73 0.49
C GLU A 73 10.36 7.21 -0.15
N ARG A 74 10.25 5.88 -0.32
CA ARG A 74 9.16 5.24 -1.04
C ARG A 74 8.32 4.35 -0.15
N PHE A 75 7.04 4.22 -0.52
CA PHE A 75 6.05 3.43 0.20
C PHE A 75 5.49 2.35 -0.72
N ALA A 76 5.69 1.10 -0.33
CA ALA A 76 5.01 -0.04 -0.94
C ALA A 76 3.53 -0.03 -0.52
N CYS A 77 2.64 -0.11 -1.49
CA CYS A 77 1.20 -0.06 -1.27
C CYS A 77 0.56 -1.33 -1.83
N GLY A 78 -0.27 -1.99 -1.06
CA GLY A 78 -0.95 -3.19 -1.50
C GLY A 78 -1.95 -3.71 -0.49
N ARG A 79 -2.77 -4.66 -0.94
CA ARG A 79 -3.65 -5.43 -0.09
C ARG A 79 -2.87 -6.61 0.50
N ASN A 80 -2.80 -6.70 1.83
CA ASN A 80 -1.93 -7.64 2.53
C ASN A 80 -0.42 -7.42 2.24
N VAL A 81 -0.04 -6.19 1.93
CA VAL A 81 1.34 -5.83 1.57
C VAL A 81 2.38 -6.24 2.63
N GLY A 82 1.98 -6.32 3.88
CA GLY A 82 2.83 -6.84 4.96
C GLY A 82 3.25 -8.29 4.73
N GLY A 83 2.32 -9.14 4.28
CA GLY A 83 2.58 -10.54 3.92
C GLY A 83 3.54 -10.65 2.75
N ASP A 84 3.30 -9.87 1.69
CA ASP A 84 4.13 -9.85 0.49
C ASP A 84 5.57 -9.42 0.80
N CYS A 85 5.72 -8.33 1.55
CA CYS A 85 7.04 -7.84 1.97
C CYS A 85 7.80 -8.86 2.84
N ASN A 86 7.12 -9.56 3.75
CA ASN A 86 7.74 -10.58 4.57
C ASN A 86 8.23 -11.77 3.73
N LYS A 87 7.49 -12.14 2.68
CA LYS A 87 7.91 -13.16 1.72
C LYS A 87 9.12 -12.72 0.90
N LEU A 88 9.12 -11.48 0.40
CA LEU A 88 10.28 -10.91 -0.29
C LEU A 88 11.52 -10.87 0.60
N GLU A 89 11.37 -10.50 1.87
CA GLU A 89 12.46 -10.50 2.83
C GLU A 89 12.99 -11.91 3.08
N SER A 90 12.11 -12.85 3.41
CA SER A 90 12.51 -14.23 3.77
C SER A 90 13.07 -15.04 2.60
N GLN A 91 12.54 -14.84 1.38
CA GLN A 91 12.91 -15.66 0.22
C GLN A 91 13.91 -15.00 -0.73
N CYS A 92 13.96 -13.66 -0.74
CA CYS A 92 14.82 -12.90 -1.66
C CYS A 92 15.81 -11.97 -0.96
N GLY A 93 15.75 -11.85 0.36
CA GLY A 93 16.59 -10.93 1.12
C GLY A 93 16.33 -9.46 0.80
N VAL A 94 15.08 -9.09 0.53
CA VAL A 94 14.66 -7.72 0.21
C VAL A 94 13.83 -7.16 1.34
N TYR A 95 14.39 -6.26 2.14
CA TYR A 95 13.69 -5.57 3.21
C TYR A 95 13.04 -4.28 2.68
N ILE A 96 11.72 -4.15 2.87
CA ILE A 96 10.94 -2.97 2.48
C ILE A 96 10.52 -2.22 3.76
N PRO A 97 11.12 -1.04 4.04
CA PRO A 97 10.94 -0.37 5.33
C PRO A 97 9.58 0.33 5.49
N ARG A 98 8.99 0.80 4.39
CA ARG A 98 7.75 1.59 4.40
C ARG A 98 6.66 0.91 3.61
N ARG A 99 5.54 0.64 4.30
CA ARG A 99 4.42 -0.14 3.76
C ARG A 99 3.11 0.55 4.12
N TYR A 100 2.21 0.66 3.16
CA TYR A 100 0.84 1.09 3.38
C TYR A 100 -0.13 -0.05 3.06
N GLU A 101 -0.78 -0.57 4.08
CA GLU A 101 -1.86 -1.53 3.92
C GLU A 101 -3.09 -0.83 3.33
N LEU A 102 -3.46 -1.21 2.12
CA LEU A 102 -4.51 -0.56 1.34
C LEU A 102 -5.87 -0.60 2.06
N SER A 103 -6.21 -1.74 2.66
CA SER A 103 -7.45 -1.88 3.42
C SER A 103 -7.54 -0.90 4.57
N THR A 104 -6.44 -0.69 5.29
CA THR A 104 -6.38 0.28 6.40
C THR A 104 -6.57 1.71 5.91
N LEU A 105 -5.88 2.10 4.84
CA LEU A 105 -6.01 3.43 4.25
C LEU A 105 -7.45 3.71 3.78
N CYS A 106 -8.05 2.73 3.08
CA CYS A 106 -9.42 2.87 2.59
C CYS A 106 -10.44 2.97 3.72
N LEU A 107 -10.26 2.22 4.82
CA LEU A 107 -11.12 2.33 6.00
C LEU A 107 -10.94 3.64 6.77
N MET A 108 -9.77 4.27 6.69
CA MET A 108 -9.57 5.63 7.24
C MET A 108 -10.31 6.68 6.41
N ASP A 109 -10.38 6.50 5.10
CA ASP A 109 -11.07 7.41 4.20
C ASP A 109 -12.58 7.18 4.16
N LYS A 110 -13.01 5.91 4.10
CA LYS A 110 -14.40 5.46 4.00
C LYS A 110 -14.66 4.34 5.02
N PRO A 111 -14.98 4.67 6.29
CA PRO A 111 -15.22 3.66 7.35
C PRO A 111 -16.37 2.71 7.04
N GLU A 112 -17.35 3.13 6.24
CA GLU A 112 -18.50 2.35 5.81
C GLU A 112 -18.11 1.10 5.00
N LEU A 113 -16.92 1.04 4.43
CA LEU A 113 -16.42 -0.15 3.73
C LEU A 113 -16.35 -1.41 4.62
N ARG A 114 -16.37 -1.25 5.95
CA ARG A 114 -16.42 -2.40 6.88
C ARG A 114 -17.69 -3.23 6.72
N THR A 115 -18.79 -2.59 6.39
CA THR A 115 -20.13 -3.21 6.34
C THR A 115 -20.65 -3.42 4.93
N THR A 116 -19.97 -2.90 3.91
CA THR A 116 -20.37 -3.08 2.53
C THR A 116 -20.03 -4.48 2.01
N LYS A 117 -20.88 -5.02 1.14
CA LYS A 117 -20.59 -6.26 0.42
C LYS A 117 -19.34 -6.06 -0.45
N GLY A 118 -18.35 -6.94 -0.31
CA GLY A 118 -17.05 -6.80 -0.96
C GLY A 118 -15.99 -6.16 -0.07
N GLY A 119 -16.38 -5.34 0.91
CA GLY A 119 -15.50 -4.76 1.93
C GLY A 119 -14.27 -4.08 1.37
N THR A 120 -13.09 -4.52 1.79
CA THR A 120 -11.78 -4.02 1.32
C THR A 120 -11.11 -4.94 0.30
N GLY A 121 -11.86 -5.76 -0.42
CA GLY A 121 -11.32 -6.56 -1.55
C GLY A 121 -10.90 -5.66 -2.72
N VAL A 122 -9.80 -6.01 -3.42
CA VAL A 122 -9.22 -5.17 -4.48
C VAL A 122 -10.25 -4.80 -5.54
N ALA A 123 -11.05 -5.76 -6.02
CA ALA A 123 -12.08 -5.51 -7.03
C ALA A 123 -13.11 -4.47 -6.56
N HIS A 124 -13.59 -4.58 -5.31
CA HIS A 124 -14.53 -3.60 -4.75
C HIS A 124 -13.90 -2.23 -4.52
N LEU A 125 -12.65 -2.18 -4.06
CA LEU A 125 -11.93 -0.92 -3.91
C LEU A 125 -11.67 -0.24 -5.26
N THR A 126 -11.36 -1.03 -6.30
CA THR A 126 -11.19 -0.54 -7.67
C THR A 126 -12.49 0.09 -8.18
N GLU A 127 -13.61 -0.57 -7.99
CA GLU A 127 -14.93 -0.02 -8.36
C GLU A 127 -15.26 1.24 -7.55
N THR A 128 -14.97 1.26 -6.25
CA THR A 128 -15.28 2.36 -5.33
C THR A 128 -14.45 3.62 -5.59
N TYR A 129 -13.15 3.47 -5.88
CA TYR A 129 -12.22 4.60 -6.00
C TYR A 129 -11.87 4.97 -7.43
N LEU A 130 -11.83 3.98 -8.33
CA LEU A 130 -11.44 4.19 -9.73
C LEU A 130 -12.61 4.18 -10.69
N HIS A 131 -13.80 3.74 -10.24
CA HIS A 131 -15.03 3.63 -11.03
C HIS A 131 -14.89 2.70 -12.25
N VAL A 132 -14.03 1.70 -12.13
CA VAL A 132 -13.80 0.69 -13.15
C VAL A 132 -13.87 -0.71 -12.54
N ARG A 133 -14.23 -1.70 -13.37
CA ARG A 133 -14.17 -3.11 -12.99
C ARG A 133 -12.86 -3.72 -13.46
N LEU A 134 -12.28 -4.57 -12.62
CA LEU A 134 -11.13 -5.36 -13.06
C LEU A 134 -11.53 -6.29 -14.20
N PRO A 135 -10.77 -6.30 -15.31
CA PRO A 135 -11.13 -7.07 -16.50
C PRO A 135 -10.96 -8.58 -16.32
N ILE A 136 -10.34 -9.00 -15.26
CA ILE A 136 -9.96 -10.40 -15.03
C ILE A 136 -10.53 -10.87 -13.69
N GLU A 137 -11.22 -12.00 -13.73
CA GLU A 137 -11.80 -12.60 -12.54
C GLU A 137 -10.70 -13.16 -11.61
N LYS A 138 -10.94 -13.05 -10.31
CA LYS A 138 -10.04 -13.57 -9.27
C LYS A 138 -9.77 -15.08 -9.42
N SER A 139 -10.69 -15.83 -10.00
CA SER A 139 -10.56 -17.26 -10.32
C SER A 139 -9.35 -17.57 -11.21
N VAL A 140 -8.96 -16.65 -12.09
CA VAL A 140 -7.77 -16.79 -12.95
C VAL A 140 -6.49 -16.86 -12.12
N GLY A 141 -6.32 -15.97 -11.14
CA GLY A 141 -5.16 -15.97 -10.25
C GLY A 141 -5.11 -17.16 -9.29
N GLN A 142 -6.28 -17.74 -8.95
CA GLN A 142 -6.36 -18.88 -8.04
C GLN A 142 -6.19 -20.25 -8.71
N SER A 143 -6.54 -20.34 -9.99
CA SER A 143 -6.55 -21.62 -10.74
C SER A 143 -5.23 -21.96 -11.42
N SER A 144 -4.32 -21.01 -11.52
CA SER A 144 -3.15 -21.12 -12.39
C SER A 144 -1.86 -21.12 -11.62
N SER A 145 -0.89 -21.91 -12.10
CA SER A 145 0.45 -21.91 -11.56
C SER A 145 1.23 -20.71 -12.11
N PHE A 146 1.65 -19.81 -11.25
CA PHE A 146 2.62 -18.76 -11.58
C PHE A 146 4.07 -19.28 -11.65
N ALA A 147 4.30 -20.56 -11.29
CA ALA A 147 5.61 -21.20 -11.32
C ALA A 147 5.91 -21.79 -12.71
N THR A 148 5.74 -20.99 -13.75
CA THR A 148 6.02 -21.40 -15.13
C THR A 148 6.97 -20.41 -15.79
N LYS A 149 7.76 -20.91 -16.75
CA LYS A 149 8.64 -20.06 -17.56
C LYS A 149 7.84 -19.13 -18.47
N ASN A 150 6.74 -19.62 -19.00
CA ASN A 150 5.90 -18.88 -19.95
C ASN A 150 4.54 -18.59 -19.31
N LEU A 151 4.42 -17.45 -18.70
CA LEU A 151 3.14 -16.98 -18.17
C LEU A 151 2.19 -16.64 -19.32
N SER A 152 0.93 -17.05 -19.19
CA SER A 152 -0.10 -16.60 -20.13
C SER A 152 -0.32 -15.10 -20.03
N GLN A 153 -0.75 -14.48 -21.12
CA GLN A 153 -1.07 -13.05 -21.14
C GLN A 153 -2.12 -12.70 -20.07
N GLN A 154 -3.09 -13.56 -19.81
CA GLN A 154 -4.09 -13.35 -18.76
C GLN A 154 -3.48 -13.29 -17.37
N LEU A 155 -2.52 -14.16 -17.04
CA LEU A 155 -1.82 -14.12 -15.75
C LEU A 155 -0.95 -12.87 -15.59
N ILE A 156 -0.28 -12.46 -16.66
CA ILE A 156 0.51 -11.23 -16.66
C ILE A 156 -0.40 -10.02 -16.42
N LEU A 157 -1.53 -9.94 -17.12
CA LEU A 157 -2.50 -8.87 -16.95
C LEU A 157 -3.12 -8.86 -15.56
N TYR A 158 -3.43 -10.05 -15.00
CA TYR A 158 -3.95 -10.18 -13.65
C TYR A 158 -2.95 -9.60 -12.61
N ALA A 159 -1.72 -10.09 -12.60
CA ALA A 159 -0.69 -9.65 -11.68
C ALA A 159 -0.33 -8.15 -11.85
N ALA A 160 -0.31 -7.67 -13.09
CA ALA A 160 -0.09 -6.25 -13.37
C ALA A 160 -1.26 -5.37 -12.87
N ALA A 161 -2.50 -5.81 -13.06
CA ALA A 161 -3.69 -5.05 -12.69
C ALA A 161 -3.79 -4.84 -11.18
N ASP A 162 -3.48 -5.85 -10.37
CA ASP A 162 -3.51 -5.74 -8.91
C ASP A 162 -2.50 -4.70 -8.41
N ALA A 163 -1.24 -4.78 -8.81
CA ALA A 163 -0.23 -3.79 -8.45
C ALA A 163 -0.58 -2.37 -8.96
N TYR A 164 -1.11 -2.25 -10.18
CA TYR A 164 -1.53 -0.98 -10.75
C TYR A 164 -2.67 -0.34 -9.94
N CYS A 165 -3.69 -1.12 -9.59
CA CYS A 165 -4.81 -0.66 -8.78
C CYS A 165 -4.38 -0.30 -7.37
N HIS A 166 -3.48 -1.05 -6.75
CA HIS A 166 -2.93 -0.74 -5.43
C HIS A 166 -2.34 0.67 -5.40
N ARG A 167 -1.53 1.04 -6.39
CA ARG A 167 -0.95 2.38 -6.50
C ARG A 167 -2.03 3.45 -6.70
N LEU A 168 -2.88 3.30 -7.71
CA LEU A 168 -3.88 4.32 -8.05
C LEU A 168 -4.87 4.57 -6.92
N ILE A 169 -5.34 3.52 -6.25
CA ILE A 169 -6.25 3.65 -5.10
C ILE A 169 -5.52 4.37 -3.97
N THR A 170 -4.27 3.99 -3.67
CA THR A 170 -3.47 4.66 -2.64
C THR A 170 -3.33 6.14 -2.91
N GLU A 171 -2.96 6.54 -4.13
CA GLU A 171 -2.83 7.96 -4.50
C GLU A 171 -4.15 8.72 -4.32
N LYS A 172 -5.29 8.14 -4.73
CA LYS A 172 -6.60 8.76 -4.53
C LYS A 172 -6.98 8.88 -3.05
N VAL A 173 -6.78 7.84 -2.27
CA VAL A 173 -7.05 7.84 -0.84
C VAL A 173 -6.18 8.85 -0.11
N MET A 174 -4.88 8.89 -0.41
CA MET A 174 -3.96 9.84 0.22
C MET A 174 -4.33 11.30 -0.12
N ASN A 175 -4.74 11.58 -1.35
CA ASN A 175 -5.25 12.89 -1.74
C ASN A 175 -6.54 13.25 -0.99
N SER A 176 -7.48 12.32 -0.86
CA SER A 176 -8.71 12.52 -0.09
C SER A 176 -8.42 12.82 1.38
N LEU A 177 -7.57 12.01 2.01
CA LEU A 177 -7.17 12.20 3.40
C LEU A 177 -6.43 13.52 3.61
N HIS A 178 -5.60 13.94 2.64
CA HIS A 178 -4.91 15.22 2.69
C HIS A 178 -5.88 16.41 2.59
N GLN A 179 -6.86 16.32 1.69
CA GLN A 179 -7.90 17.35 1.59
C GLN A 179 -8.73 17.44 2.88
N LYS A 180 -9.15 16.29 3.44
CA LYS A 180 -9.88 16.25 4.71
C LYS A 180 -9.05 16.89 5.84
N ARG A 181 -7.73 16.67 5.89
CA ARG A 181 -6.84 17.32 6.85
C ARG A 181 -6.74 18.82 6.64
N LYS A 182 -6.67 19.31 5.40
CA LYS A 182 -6.62 20.75 5.11
C LYS A 182 -7.91 21.45 5.57
N HIS A 183 -9.06 20.83 5.38
CA HIS A 183 -10.32 21.37 5.90
C HIS A 183 -10.35 21.45 7.43
N HIS A 184 -9.73 20.50 8.12
CA HIS A 184 -9.62 20.51 9.57
C HIS A 184 -8.47 21.39 10.11
N SER A 185 -7.38 21.59 9.37
CA SER A 185 -6.27 22.45 9.80
C SER A 185 -6.56 23.94 9.66
N ASN A 186 -7.55 24.32 8.86
CA ASN A 186 -8.05 25.69 8.80
C ASN A 186 -9.08 25.99 9.92
N GLU A 187 -9.59 24.99 10.60
CA GLU A 187 -10.27 25.17 11.88
C GLU A 187 -9.17 25.41 12.94
N ASN A 188 -9.09 26.63 13.44
CA ASN A 188 -8.29 26.94 14.62
C ASN A 188 -8.58 25.90 15.70
N ILE A 189 -7.54 25.36 16.35
CA ILE A 189 -7.71 24.38 17.45
C ILE A 189 -8.69 24.91 18.52
N SER A 190 -8.80 26.21 18.66
CA SER A 190 -9.78 26.91 19.50
C SER A 190 -11.24 26.70 19.07
N VAL A 191 -11.51 26.19 17.87
CA VAL A 191 -12.87 25.95 17.33
C VAL A 191 -13.24 24.46 17.35
N LEU A 192 -12.32 23.58 17.76
CA LEU A 192 -12.65 22.17 17.94
C LEU A 192 -13.61 22.05 19.14
N SER A 193 -14.88 21.78 18.86
CA SER A 193 -15.90 21.57 19.91
C SER A 193 -15.50 20.40 20.84
N ASN A 194 -15.87 20.51 22.10
CA ASN A 194 -15.90 19.39 23.03
C ASN A 194 -16.56 18.17 22.35
N ASP A 195 -16.06 16.99 22.65
CA ASP A 195 -16.54 15.69 22.16
C ASP A 195 -16.15 15.30 20.73
N LYS A 196 -15.28 16.04 20.05
CA LYS A 196 -14.75 15.61 18.74
C LYS A 196 -13.83 14.43 18.89
N LYS A 197 -14.15 13.32 18.20
CA LYS A 197 -13.27 12.15 18.16
C LYS A 197 -11.98 12.45 17.40
N VAL A 198 -10.85 12.08 17.99
CA VAL A 198 -9.52 12.17 17.38
C VAL A 198 -8.85 10.82 17.37
N ILE A 199 -8.13 10.56 16.30
CA ILE A 199 -7.31 9.35 16.15
C ILE A 199 -5.85 9.79 16.08
N VAL A 200 -5.03 9.26 16.99
CA VAL A 200 -3.57 9.45 16.91
C VAL A 200 -2.96 8.27 16.22
N ASN A 201 -2.19 8.56 15.19
CA ASN A 201 -1.44 7.57 14.45
C ASN A 201 0.06 7.67 14.81
N TYR A 202 0.67 6.52 15.11
CA TYR A 202 2.12 6.39 15.23
C TYR A 202 2.61 5.39 14.19
N ARG A 203 3.58 5.79 13.36
CA ARG A 203 4.11 4.98 12.26
C ARG A 203 2.99 4.40 11.36
N SER A 204 2.01 5.24 11.02
CA SER A 204 0.84 4.89 10.18
C SER A 204 -0.12 3.86 10.79
N ARG A 205 0.02 3.53 12.08
CA ARG A 205 -0.93 2.69 12.82
C ARG A 205 -1.73 3.56 13.78
N PRO A 206 -3.05 3.43 13.84
CA PRO A 206 -3.83 4.07 14.88
C PRO A 206 -3.41 3.46 16.23
N ILE A 207 -2.86 4.29 17.10
CA ILE A 207 -2.39 3.86 18.42
C ILE A 207 -3.35 4.26 19.54
N ALA A 208 -4.20 5.24 19.27
CA ALA A 208 -5.19 5.68 20.24
C ALA A 208 -6.37 6.38 19.55
N GLU A 209 -7.56 6.18 20.10
CA GLU A 209 -8.75 6.98 19.85
C GLU A 209 -9.06 7.79 21.10
N GLY A 210 -9.40 9.05 20.94
CA GLY A 210 -9.72 9.92 22.05
C GLY A 210 -10.82 10.90 21.70
N ILE A 211 -11.33 11.57 22.72
CA ILE A 211 -12.29 12.66 22.58
C ILE A 211 -11.60 13.93 23.09
N ILE A 212 -11.66 15.02 22.34
CA ILE A 212 -11.15 16.30 22.79
C ILE A 212 -12.09 16.79 23.89
N THR A 213 -11.50 17.04 25.08
CA THR A 213 -12.22 17.67 26.18
C THR A 213 -11.48 18.94 26.55
N PHE A 214 -12.13 20.08 26.43
CA PHE A 214 -11.58 21.36 26.90
C PHE A 214 -11.90 21.52 28.39
N HIS A 215 -10.87 21.60 29.20
CA HIS A 215 -11.01 22.07 30.58
C HIS A 215 -10.41 23.48 30.68
N GLY A 216 -11.30 24.44 30.92
CA GLY A 216 -11.08 25.89 30.92
C GLY A 216 -9.71 26.39 31.31
N THR A 217 -9.30 27.39 30.58
CA THR A 217 -8.27 28.43 30.76
C THR A 217 -6.77 28.07 30.80
N THR A 218 -6.32 26.81 30.92
CA THR A 218 -4.86 26.56 31.08
C THR A 218 -4.28 25.33 30.38
N GLY A 219 -4.97 24.67 29.50
CA GLY A 219 -4.37 23.54 28.76
C GLY A 219 -5.39 22.63 28.15
N GLU A 220 -5.16 22.34 26.87
CA GLU A 220 -5.93 21.33 26.14
C GLU A 220 -5.56 19.93 26.66
N GLN A 221 -6.56 19.18 27.10
CA GLN A 221 -6.39 17.78 27.51
C GLN A 221 -7.14 16.86 26.57
N ILE A 222 -6.43 15.88 26.02
CA ILE A 222 -7.04 14.81 25.26
C ILE A 222 -7.26 13.61 26.17
N LYS A 223 -8.51 13.22 26.37
CA LYS A 223 -8.81 11.97 27.08
C LYS A 223 -8.72 10.77 26.14
N TRP A 224 -7.85 9.84 26.47
CA TRP A 224 -7.62 8.61 25.73
C TRP A 224 -8.32 7.45 26.45
N GLY A 225 -9.34 6.86 25.85
CA GLY A 225 -9.96 5.62 26.28
C GLY A 225 -10.04 5.41 27.81
N THR A 226 -9.92 4.17 28.25
CA THR A 226 -9.95 3.78 29.67
C THR A 226 -8.63 4.00 30.44
N LYS A 227 -7.54 4.38 29.76
CA LYS A 227 -6.24 4.73 30.38
C LYS A 227 -5.99 6.23 30.21
N LYS A 228 -5.93 6.94 31.33
CA LYS A 228 -5.59 8.37 31.36
C LYS A 228 -4.11 8.57 30.96
N HIS A 229 -3.87 8.95 29.73
CA HIS A 229 -2.58 9.49 29.33
C HIS A 229 -2.78 10.95 28.95
N LEU A 230 -2.09 11.83 29.66
CA LEU A 230 -2.04 13.28 29.35
C LEU A 230 -0.99 13.47 28.24
N VAL A 231 -1.43 13.95 27.08
CA VAL A 231 -0.51 14.45 26.04
C VAL A 231 -0.60 15.97 26.06
N LYS A 232 0.45 16.62 26.50
CA LYS A 232 0.59 18.07 26.41
C LYS A 232 1.03 18.40 24.98
N ILE A 233 0.17 19.05 24.22
CA ILE A 233 0.53 19.62 22.93
C ILE A 233 1.12 20.99 23.22
N MET A 234 2.42 21.14 22.92
CA MET A 234 3.12 22.44 22.94
C MET A 234 3.04 23.06 21.56
#